data_f4e86a1bd31003f19200b25da46b8df0
#
_entry.id   f4e86a1bd31003f19200b25da46b8df0
#
_cell.length_a   1.000
_cell.length_b   1.000
_cell.length_c   1.000
_cell.angle_alpha   90.00
_cell.angle_beta   90.00
_cell.angle_gamma   90.00
#
_symmetry.space_group_name_H-M   'P 1'
#
loop_
_entity.id
_entity.type
_entity.pdbx_description
1 polymer ?
#
loop_
_entity_poly.entity_id
_entity_poly.type
_entity_poly.pdbx_seq_one_letter_code
_entity_poly.pdbx_strand_id
1 'polypeptide(L)'
;ISVAVNNNRSKKDLVYPGHVFPLMAWDGGVLERAGHTEAAVDISKLADLNPSGVICEIMSEDGSMARLPEIIKLAKLHNLKVGTVSDLIKFKLKKTKIVKQISERPFESEMGSQFILKVFQNTISGEKHYALVKNLSDKNQPVFVRMHRLNVTKDIFEEKNIFGSEIKSAFHLIEKNGSGAIVLINSDMSPNILKTFNK
;
A
#
# COMPACT_ATOMS: atom_id res chain seq x y z
N ILE A 1 27.35 16.21 -2.42
CA ILE A 1 26.29 15.60 -1.57
C ILE A 1 25.88 16.61 -0.49
N SER A 2 26.79 17.07 0.39
CA SER A 2 26.47 18.02 1.47
C SER A 2 25.74 19.28 1.00
N VAL A 3 26.05 19.78 -0.19
CA VAL A 3 25.36 20.91 -0.81
C VAL A 3 23.94 20.50 -1.24
N ALA A 4 23.79 19.33 -1.87
CA ALA A 4 22.50 18.85 -2.39
C ALA A 4 21.46 18.57 -1.29
N VAL A 5 21.90 18.20 -0.09
CA VAL A 5 21.02 17.91 1.05
C VAL A 5 20.78 19.11 1.98
N ASN A 6 21.41 20.25 1.70
CA ASN A 6 21.34 21.44 2.55
C ASN A 6 20.28 22.42 2.02
N ASN A 7 19.22 22.63 2.80
CA ASN A 7 18.10 23.52 2.44
C ASN A 7 18.50 25.00 2.25
N ASN A 8 19.66 25.41 2.76
CA ASN A 8 20.17 26.78 2.66
C ASN A 8 21.09 27.00 1.45
N ARG A 9 21.18 26.03 0.54
CA ARG A 9 21.99 26.10 -0.68
C ARG A 9 21.12 26.32 -1.91
N SER A 10 21.74 26.81 -2.98
CA SER A 10 21.08 27.14 -4.22
C SER A 10 21.67 26.38 -5.40
N LYS A 11 21.02 26.46 -6.57
CA LYS A 11 21.57 25.88 -7.82
C LYS A 11 22.97 26.38 -8.18
N LYS A 12 23.34 27.56 -7.71
CA LYS A 12 24.69 28.18 -7.98
C LYS A 12 25.82 27.48 -7.23
N ASP A 13 25.48 26.71 -6.16
CA ASP A 13 26.46 25.97 -5.38
C ASP A 13 26.76 24.58 -5.98
N LEU A 14 26.15 24.23 -7.10
CA LEU A 14 26.34 22.97 -7.82
C LEU A 14 26.89 23.25 -9.23
N VAL A 15 27.79 22.38 -9.68
CA VAL A 15 28.31 22.38 -11.05
C VAL A 15 27.42 21.46 -11.90
N TYR A 16 27.01 21.96 -13.07
CA TYR A 16 26.25 21.22 -14.05
C TYR A 16 26.89 21.39 -15.44
N PRO A 17 27.05 20.30 -16.21
CA PRO A 17 26.74 18.90 -15.92
C PRO A 17 27.67 18.27 -14.88
N GLY A 18 27.24 17.21 -14.21
CA GLY A 18 27.95 16.53 -13.13
C GLY A 18 27.82 15.01 -13.15
N HIS A 19 28.56 14.34 -12.26
CA HIS A 19 28.63 12.88 -12.19
C HIS A 19 27.68 12.25 -11.15
N VAL A 20 26.98 13.05 -10.35
CA VAL A 20 26.01 12.57 -9.37
C VAL A 20 24.63 12.69 -9.96
N PHE A 21 23.92 11.56 -10.10
CA PHE A 21 22.55 11.52 -10.59
C PHE A 21 21.57 11.66 -9.42
N PRO A 22 20.82 12.77 -9.34
CA PRO A 22 19.76 12.89 -8.36
C PRO A 22 18.57 12.03 -8.78
N LEU A 23 18.11 11.16 -7.87
CA LEU A 23 16.91 10.37 -8.03
C LEU A 23 15.86 10.86 -7.05
N MET A 24 14.61 10.95 -7.50
CA MET A 24 13.48 11.34 -6.66
C MET A 24 12.74 10.08 -6.20
N ALA A 25 12.64 9.88 -4.88
CA ALA A 25 11.82 8.86 -4.29
C ALA A 25 10.33 9.25 -4.36
N TRP A 26 9.46 8.27 -4.44
CA TRP A 26 8.02 8.50 -4.33
C TRP A 26 7.65 8.92 -2.90
N ASP A 27 6.65 9.80 -2.77
CA ASP A 27 6.29 10.42 -1.48
C ASP A 27 5.83 9.40 -0.43
N GLY A 28 5.10 8.36 -0.83
CA GLY A 28 4.69 7.25 0.03
C GLY A 28 5.82 6.30 0.44
N GLY A 29 7.03 6.51 -0.11
CA GLY A 29 8.22 5.71 0.18
C GLY A 29 8.05 4.25 -0.22
N VAL A 30 8.65 3.32 0.54
CA VAL A 30 8.58 1.87 0.24
C VAL A 30 7.17 1.27 0.30
N LEU A 31 6.20 1.97 0.88
CA LEU A 31 4.80 1.53 0.90
C LEU A 31 4.08 1.84 -0.42
N GLU A 32 4.57 2.79 -1.20
CA GLU A 32 4.06 3.13 -2.53
C GLU A 32 4.85 2.42 -3.63
N ARG A 33 6.17 2.43 -3.53
CA ARG A 33 7.08 1.75 -4.45
C ARG A 33 8.16 1.00 -3.69
N ALA A 34 8.19 -0.33 -3.81
CA ALA A 34 9.15 -1.20 -3.14
C ALA A 34 10.55 -1.11 -3.82
N GLY A 35 11.17 0.07 -3.79
CA GLY A 35 12.46 0.36 -4.42
C GLY A 35 13.55 0.75 -3.42
N HIS A 36 14.81 0.59 -3.81
CA HIS A 36 15.96 0.97 -2.99
C HIS A 36 16.09 2.50 -2.82
N THR A 37 15.64 3.28 -3.80
CA THR A 37 15.56 4.74 -3.73
C THR A 37 14.63 5.18 -2.59
N GLU A 38 13.44 4.61 -2.55
CA GLU A 38 12.46 4.84 -1.49
C GLU A 38 12.97 4.35 -0.14
N ALA A 39 13.63 3.18 -0.11
CA ALA A 39 14.20 2.63 1.12
C ALA A 39 15.27 3.53 1.72
N ALA A 40 16.16 4.08 0.90
CA ALA A 40 17.21 5.00 1.37
C ALA A 40 16.62 6.25 2.03
N VAL A 41 15.61 6.86 1.41
CA VAL A 41 14.92 8.03 1.95
C VAL A 41 14.12 7.69 3.20
N ASP A 42 13.42 6.56 3.20
CA ASP A 42 12.62 6.12 4.35
C ASP A 42 13.49 5.81 5.58
N ILE A 43 14.64 5.17 5.40
CA ILE A 43 15.59 4.89 6.50
C ILE A 43 16.09 6.21 7.10
N SER A 44 16.43 7.19 6.26
CA SER A 44 16.85 8.51 6.73
C SER A 44 15.75 9.23 7.52
N LYS A 45 14.51 9.19 7.02
CA LYS A 45 13.33 9.74 7.75
C LYS A 45 13.11 9.03 9.09
N LEU A 46 13.25 7.70 9.13
CA LEU A 46 13.07 6.91 10.36
C LEU A 46 14.18 7.16 11.39
N ALA A 47 15.32 7.65 10.96
CA ALA A 47 16.43 8.05 11.81
C ALA A 47 16.40 9.55 12.20
N ASP A 48 15.31 10.26 11.88
CA ASP A 48 15.13 11.70 12.07
C ASP A 48 16.23 12.55 11.40
N LEU A 49 16.74 12.04 10.27
CA LEU A 49 17.72 12.71 9.42
C LEU A 49 17.05 13.38 8.22
N ASN A 50 17.81 14.22 7.52
CA ASN A 50 17.38 14.80 6.26
C ASN A 50 16.95 13.66 5.28
N PRO A 51 15.77 13.75 4.64
CA PRO A 51 15.22 12.69 3.79
C PRO A 51 15.96 12.51 2.47
N SER A 52 17.19 12.07 2.56
CA SER A 52 18.09 11.84 1.44
C SER A 52 19.05 10.69 1.75
N GLY A 53 19.56 10.03 0.74
CA GLY A 53 20.53 8.95 0.89
C GLY A 53 21.40 8.80 -0.34
N VAL A 54 22.58 8.25 -0.16
CA VAL A 54 23.46 7.84 -1.27
C VAL A 54 23.30 6.35 -1.45
N ILE A 55 23.03 5.93 -2.67
CA ILE A 55 22.91 4.52 -3.05
C ILE A 55 23.98 4.16 -4.06
N CYS A 56 24.48 2.95 -3.97
CA CYS A 56 25.48 2.40 -4.89
C CYS A 56 25.26 0.88 -4.99
N GLU A 57 25.32 0.37 -6.19
CA GLU A 57 25.23 -1.06 -6.46
C GLU A 57 26.51 -1.76 -6.00
N ILE A 58 26.35 -2.96 -5.45
CA ILE A 58 27.45 -3.85 -5.08
C ILE A 58 27.63 -4.87 -6.19
N MET A 59 28.81 -4.92 -6.78
CA MET A 59 29.17 -5.87 -7.82
C MET A 59 30.02 -7.01 -7.26
N SER A 60 29.88 -8.19 -7.83
CA SER A 60 30.74 -9.34 -7.63
C SER A 60 32.07 -9.14 -8.35
N GLU A 61 33.09 -9.97 -8.05
CA GLU A 61 34.43 -9.88 -8.67
C GLU A 61 34.39 -10.07 -10.20
N ASP A 62 33.41 -10.82 -10.71
CA ASP A 62 33.21 -11.06 -12.14
C ASP A 62 32.47 -9.89 -12.86
N GLY A 63 32.14 -8.81 -12.14
CA GLY A 63 31.42 -7.66 -12.66
C GLY A 63 29.89 -7.83 -12.72
N SER A 64 29.35 -8.96 -12.30
CA SER A 64 27.91 -9.14 -12.15
C SER A 64 27.39 -8.49 -10.86
N MET A 65 26.05 -8.31 -10.76
CA MET A 65 25.42 -7.77 -9.54
C MET A 65 25.50 -8.78 -8.40
N ALA A 66 26.12 -8.39 -7.29
CA ALA A 66 26.24 -9.22 -6.10
C ALA A 66 24.86 -9.62 -5.56
N ARG A 67 24.74 -10.88 -5.14
CA ARG A 67 23.53 -11.46 -4.56
C ARG A 67 23.66 -11.60 -3.06
N LEU A 68 22.53 -11.87 -2.39
CA LEU A 68 22.46 -11.90 -0.92
C LEU A 68 23.58 -12.69 -0.23
N PRO A 69 24.01 -13.88 -0.69
CA PRO A 69 25.10 -14.62 -0.04
C PRO A 69 26.44 -13.86 -0.05
N GLU A 70 26.75 -13.15 -1.12
CA GLU A 70 27.98 -12.34 -1.28
C GLU A 70 27.88 -11.07 -0.45
N ILE A 71 26.71 -10.41 -0.48
CA ILE A 71 26.44 -9.20 0.32
C ILE A 71 26.60 -9.52 1.82
N ILE A 72 26.13 -10.68 2.29
CA ILE A 72 26.32 -11.10 3.70
C ILE A 72 27.79 -11.27 4.04
N LYS A 73 28.60 -11.83 3.14
CA LYS A 73 30.06 -11.99 3.36
C LYS A 73 30.73 -10.61 3.46
N LEU A 74 30.43 -9.73 2.52
CA LEU A 74 30.94 -8.35 2.50
C LEU A 74 30.54 -7.58 3.76
N ALA A 75 29.27 -7.68 4.14
CA ALA A 75 28.75 -7.04 5.34
C ALA A 75 29.47 -7.49 6.62
N LYS A 76 29.73 -8.79 6.75
CA LYS A 76 30.51 -9.33 7.88
C LYS A 76 31.94 -8.82 7.90
N LEU A 77 32.59 -8.79 6.73
CA LEU A 77 33.97 -8.33 6.59
C LEU A 77 34.13 -6.86 7.02
N HIS A 78 33.16 -6.02 6.66
CA HIS A 78 33.18 -4.58 6.91
C HIS A 78 32.31 -4.12 8.08
N ASN A 79 31.76 -5.05 8.87
CA ASN A 79 30.86 -4.77 9.99
C ASN A 79 29.65 -3.88 9.58
N LEU A 80 29.04 -4.16 8.41
CA LEU A 80 27.91 -3.44 7.89
C LEU A 80 26.59 -4.07 8.31
N LYS A 81 25.53 -3.28 8.42
CA LYS A 81 24.17 -3.74 8.63
C LYS A 81 23.56 -4.18 7.30
N VAL A 82 22.78 -5.26 7.35
CA VAL A 82 22.03 -5.77 6.19
C VAL A 82 20.54 -5.73 6.51
N GLY A 83 19.76 -5.19 5.62
CA GLY A 83 18.30 -5.16 5.70
C GLY A 83 17.69 -5.43 4.33
N THR A 84 16.42 -5.83 4.30
CA THR A 84 15.67 -6.00 3.07
C THR A 84 14.58 -4.93 2.95
N VAL A 85 14.25 -4.54 1.71
CA VAL A 85 13.11 -3.64 1.45
C VAL A 85 11.81 -4.26 2.00
N SER A 86 11.67 -5.59 1.91
CA SER A 86 10.52 -6.31 2.46
C SER A 86 10.38 -6.16 3.98
N ASP A 87 11.48 -6.19 4.72
CA ASP A 87 11.43 -6.02 6.17
C ASP A 87 11.16 -4.56 6.56
N LEU A 88 11.67 -3.61 5.79
CA LEU A 88 11.36 -2.20 5.96
C LEU A 88 9.86 -1.92 5.72
N ILE A 89 9.27 -2.52 4.68
CA ILE A 89 7.83 -2.46 4.42
C ILE A 89 7.04 -3.01 5.60
N LYS A 90 7.39 -4.21 6.09
CA LYS A 90 6.72 -4.80 7.27
C LYS A 90 6.83 -3.91 8.50
N PHE A 91 8.00 -3.31 8.73
CA PHE A 91 8.23 -2.40 9.83
C PHE A 91 7.35 -1.14 9.73
N LYS A 92 7.32 -0.51 8.55
CA LYS A 92 6.48 0.67 8.31
C LYS A 92 4.99 0.37 8.45
N LEU A 93 4.51 -0.75 7.91
CA LEU A 93 3.11 -1.18 8.05
C LEU A 93 2.67 -1.34 9.50
N LYS A 94 3.56 -1.79 10.38
CA LYS A 94 3.26 -1.89 11.82
C LYS A 94 3.17 -0.54 12.51
N LYS A 95 3.89 0.46 12.04
CA LYS A 95 3.98 1.80 12.67
C LYS A 95 3.05 2.82 12.04
N THR A 96 2.67 2.65 10.78
CA THR A 96 1.91 3.64 10.01
C THR A 96 0.48 3.18 9.82
N LYS A 97 -0.49 3.99 10.24
CA LYS A 97 -1.90 3.77 9.91
C LYS A 97 -2.13 4.24 8.47
N ILE A 98 -2.10 3.31 7.53
CA ILE A 98 -2.29 3.58 6.10
C ILE A 98 -3.76 3.71 5.68
N VAL A 99 -4.70 3.45 6.59
CA VAL A 99 -6.14 3.55 6.33
C VAL A 99 -6.76 4.50 7.32
N LYS A 100 -7.48 5.52 6.82
CA LYS A 100 -8.20 6.52 7.62
C LYS A 100 -9.68 6.48 7.28
N GLN A 101 -10.55 6.40 8.28
CA GLN A 101 -11.98 6.63 8.08
C GLN A 101 -12.21 8.11 7.78
N ILE A 102 -12.89 8.40 6.68
CA ILE A 102 -13.14 9.77 6.21
C ILE A 102 -14.63 10.16 6.26
N SER A 103 -15.52 9.17 6.29
CA SER A 103 -16.97 9.43 6.37
C SER A 103 -17.69 8.24 7.00
N GLU A 104 -18.85 8.55 7.58
CA GLU A 104 -19.78 7.57 8.14
C GLU A 104 -21.20 8.10 7.99
N ARG A 105 -22.15 7.26 7.58
CA ARG A 105 -23.58 7.59 7.53
C ARG A 105 -24.45 6.36 7.63
N PRO A 106 -25.72 6.50 8.09
CA PRO A 106 -26.71 5.46 7.96
C PRO A 106 -26.91 5.08 6.49
N PHE A 107 -27.16 3.80 6.25
CA PHE A 107 -27.43 3.24 4.95
C PHE A 107 -28.60 2.24 5.07
N GLU A 108 -29.66 2.48 4.33
CA GLU A 108 -30.79 1.57 4.23
C GLU A 108 -30.70 0.82 2.90
N SER A 109 -30.70 -0.50 2.97
CA SER A 109 -30.68 -1.34 1.79
C SER A 109 -32.11 -1.57 1.30
N GLU A 110 -32.29 -1.79 0.00
CA GLU A 110 -33.58 -2.19 -0.59
C GLU A 110 -34.17 -3.47 0.06
N MET A 111 -33.36 -4.25 0.73
CA MET A 111 -33.77 -5.43 1.51
C MET A 111 -34.31 -5.07 2.92
N GLY A 112 -34.46 -3.77 3.24
CA GLY A 112 -35.04 -3.30 4.49
C GLY A 112 -34.10 -3.29 5.70
N SER A 113 -32.83 -3.59 5.52
CA SER A 113 -31.85 -3.61 6.60
C SER A 113 -31.14 -2.29 6.76
N GLN A 114 -30.99 -1.88 8.03
CA GLN A 114 -30.18 -0.72 8.38
C GLN A 114 -28.72 -1.13 8.62
N PHE A 115 -27.84 -0.50 7.90
CA PHE A 115 -26.40 -0.59 8.04
C PHE A 115 -25.80 0.80 8.33
N ILE A 116 -24.53 0.81 8.70
CA ILE A 116 -23.73 2.03 8.71
C ILE A 116 -22.73 1.90 7.57
N LEU A 117 -22.80 2.80 6.61
CA LEU A 117 -21.80 2.93 5.56
C LEU A 117 -20.61 3.73 6.10
N LYS A 118 -19.45 3.11 6.12
CA LYS A 118 -18.18 3.75 6.47
C LYS A 118 -17.30 3.84 5.23
N VAL A 119 -16.68 5.00 5.04
CA VAL A 119 -15.75 5.22 3.93
C VAL A 119 -14.36 5.38 4.51
N PHE A 120 -13.43 4.60 3.99
CA PHE A 120 -12.02 4.63 4.36
C PHE A 120 -11.19 5.09 3.18
N GLN A 121 -10.12 5.80 3.45
CA GLN A 121 -9.15 6.22 2.44
C GLN A 121 -7.78 5.65 2.78
N ASN A 122 -7.14 5.06 1.77
CA ASN A 122 -5.72 4.76 1.84
C ASN A 122 -4.94 6.08 1.78
N THR A 123 -4.15 6.37 2.80
CA THR A 123 -3.42 7.64 2.93
C THR A 123 -2.23 7.76 1.99
N ILE A 124 -1.84 6.67 1.34
CA ILE A 124 -0.72 6.62 0.39
C ILE A 124 -1.25 6.73 -1.04
N SER A 125 -2.14 5.81 -1.45
CA SER A 125 -2.67 5.80 -2.82
C SER A 125 -3.84 6.76 -3.04
N GLY A 126 -4.47 7.25 -1.96
CA GLY A 126 -5.69 8.07 -2.04
C GLY A 126 -6.96 7.25 -2.35
N GLU A 127 -6.86 5.96 -2.61
CA GLU A 127 -7.99 5.08 -2.92
C GLU A 127 -9.00 5.03 -1.79
N LYS A 128 -10.29 4.96 -2.16
CA LYS A 128 -11.38 4.86 -1.19
C LYS A 128 -11.94 3.45 -1.17
N HIS A 129 -12.10 2.91 0.03
CA HIS A 129 -12.73 1.63 0.31
C HIS A 129 -13.99 1.85 1.14
N TYR A 130 -14.94 0.93 1.05
CA TYR A 130 -16.24 1.07 1.68
C TYR A 130 -16.51 -0.11 2.60
N ALA A 131 -17.15 0.13 3.73
CA ALA A 131 -17.63 -0.92 4.61
C ALA A 131 -19.10 -0.68 4.98
N LEU A 132 -19.94 -1.67 4.78
CA LEU A 132 -21.29 -1.72 5.32
C LEU A 132 -21.25 -2.54 6.60
N VAL A 133 -21.62 -1.93 7.71
CA VAL A 133 -21.44 -2.49 9.04
C VAL A 133 -22.78 -2.56 9.74
N LYS A 134 -23.07 -3.70 10.36
CA LYS A 134 -24.28 -3.92 11.18
C LYS A 134 -23.88 -4.46 12.55
N ASN A 135 -24.24 -3.75 13.62
CA ASN A 135 -24.12 -4.18 15.02
C ASN A 135 -22.77 -4.81 15.42
N LEU A 136 -21.64 -4.11 15.20
CA LEU A 136 -20.30 -4.55 15.64
C LEU A 136 -19.94 -4.08 17.07
N SER A 137 -20.91 -3.93 17.94
CA SER A 137 -20.70 -3.38 19.30
C SER A 137 -20.02 -4.35 20.26
N ASP A 138 -20.21 -5.66 20.11
CA ASP A 138 -19.58 -6.65 20.97
C ASP A 138 -18.25 -7.15 20.38
N LYS A 139 -17.14 -6.73 21.00
CA LYS A 139 -15.79 -7.12 20.58
C LYS A 139 -15.42 -8.57 20.93
N ASN A 140 -16.22 -9.23 21.75
CA ASN A 140 -15.93 -10.59 22.24
C ASN A 140 -16.66 -11.69 21.45
N GLN A 141 -17.53 -11.30 20.53
CA GLN A 141 -18.28 -12.26 19.71
C GLN A 141 -17.70 -12.31 18.30
N PRO A 142 -17.53 -13.51 17.71
CA PRO A 142 -17.15 -13.64 16.32
C PRO A 142 -18.23 -13.04 15.43
N VAL A 143 -17.82 -12.30 14.39
CA VAL A 143 -18.71 -11.64 13.45
C VAL A 143 -18.46 -12.12 12.03
N PHE A 144 -19.50 -12.15 11.20
CA PHE A 144 -19.36 -12.43 9.79
C PHE A 144 -18.74 -11.22 9.07
N VAL A 145 -17.63 -11.45 8.37
CA VAL A 145 -16.97 -10.43 7.56
C VAL A 145 -16.78 -10.95 6.14
N ARG A 146 -17.35 -10.25 5.17
CA ARG A 146 -17.07 -10.47 3.75
C ARG A 146 -16.12 -9.41 3.25
N MET A 147 -14.91 -9.83 2.88
CA MET A 147 -14.00 -9.00 2.08
C MET A 147 -14.29 -9.23 0.61
N HIS A 148 -14.65 -8.19 -0.13
CA HIS A 148 -15.01 -8.28 -1.54
C HIS A 148 -14.24 -7.23 -2.35
N ARG A 149 -13.52 -7.68 -3.38
CA ARG A 149 -12.90 -6.80 -4.34
C ARG A 149 -13.92 -6.45 -5.41
N LEU A 150 -14.22 -5.16 -5.55
CA LEU A 150 -15.17 -4.68 -6.56
C LEU A 150 -14.74 -5.10 -7.97
N ASN A 151 -15.67 -5.70 -8.68
CA ASN A 151 -15.57 -6.02 -10.09
C ASN A 151 -16.83 -5.50 -10.79
N VAL A 152 -16.69 -4.41 -11.54
CA VAL A 152 -17.81 -3.71 -12.17
C VAL A 152 -18.63 -4.62 -13.09
N THR A 153 -17.97 -5.48 -13.88
CA THR A 153 -18.67 -6.35 -14.82
C THR A 153 -19.50 -7.41 -14.09
N LYS A 154 -18.96 -7.98 -13.02
CA LYS A 154 -19.64 -9.00 -12.20
C LYS A 154 -20.70 -8.41 -11.28
N ASP A 155 -20.32 -7.34 -10.57
CA ASP A 155 -21.13 -6.83 -9.47
C ASP A 155 -22.23 -5.88 -9.91
N ILE A 156 -22.05 -5.21 -11.08
CA ILE A 156 -23.02 -4.24 -11.59
C ILE A 156 -23.74 -4.77 -12.84
N PHE A 157 -23.00 -5.36 -13.79
CA PHE A 157 -23.60 -5.83 -15.05
C PHE A 157 -24.04 -7.29 -15.03
N GLU A 158 -23.90 -7.99 -13.91
CA GLU A 158 -24.37 -9.38 -13.70
C GLU A 158 -23.94 -10.32 -14.84
N GLU A 159 -22.66 -10.28 -15.23
CA GLU A 159 -22.13 -11.09 -16.34
C GLU A 159 -22.50 -12.58 -16.20
N LYS A 160 -23.18 -13.14 -17.20
CA LYS A 160 -23.66 -14.53 -17.20
C LYS A 160 -22.51 -15.52 -16.99
N ASN A 161 -22.72 -16.51 -16.13
CA ASN A 161 -21.78 -17.58 -15.73
C ASN A 161 -20.75 -17.23 -14.65
N ILE A 162 -20.86 -16.10 -14.00
CA ILE A 162 -20.04 -15.81 -12.84
C ILE A 162 -21.00 -15.59 -11.67
N PHE A 163 -20.88 -16.40 -10.62
CA PHE A 163 -21.76 -16.39 -9.43
C PHE A 163 -21.92 -14.97 -8.86
N GLY A 164 -22.86 -14.20 -9.43
CA GLY A 164 -23.13 -12.80 -9.13
C GLY A 164 -23.83 -12.52 -7.81
N SER A 165 -23.91 -13.48 -6.89
CA SER A 165 -24.67 -13.31 -5.66
C SER A 165 -23.85 -13.31 -4.38
N GLU A 166 -22.51 -13.24 -4.46
CA GLU A 166 -21.68 -13.32 -3.26
C GLU A 166 -21.93 -12.16 -2.29
N ILE A 167 -22.15 -10.95 -2.81
CA ILE A 167 -22.51 -9.79 -1.99
C ILE A 167 -23.92 -9.96 -1.43
N LYS A 168 -24.89 -10.37 -2.27
CA LYS A 168 -26.27 -10.63 -1.85
C LYS A 168 -26.33 -11.72 -0.78
N SER A 169 -25.58 -12.81 -0.96
CA SER A 169 -25.48 -13.88 0.04
C SER A 169 -24.87 -13.40 1.36
N ALA A 170 -23.85 -12.55 1.30
CA ALA A 170 -23.25 -11.96 2.50
C ALA A 170 -24.26 -11.04 3.23
N PHE A 171 -25.05 -10.26 2.50
CA PHE A 171 -26.13 -9.46 3.08
C PHE A 171 -27.12 -10.34 3.84
N HIS A 172 -27.66 -11.39 3.21
CA HIS A 172 -28.60 -12.30 3.85
C HIS A 172 -28.04 -12.97 5.11
N LEU A 173 -26.76 -13.41 5.08
CA LEU A 173 -26.11 -14.00 6.24
C LEU A 173 -25.99 -13.00 7.40
N ILE A 174 -25.57 -11.77 7.11
CA ILE A 174 -25.43 -10.73 8.12
C ILE A 174 -26.80 -10.32 8.67
N GLU A 175 -27.82 -10.25 7.82
CA GLU A 175 -29.20 -10.00 8.28
C GLU A 175 -29.71 -11.08 9.21
N LYS A 176 -29.57 -12.33 8.81
CA LYS A 176 -30.00 -13.49 9.63
C LYS A 176 -29.25 -13.55 10.96
N ASN A 177 -27.98 -13.20 10.98
CA ASN A 177 -27.15 -13.23 12.18
C ASN A 177 -27.29 -11.95 13.05
N GLY A 178 -27.83 -10.87 12.48
CA GLY A 178 -28.00 -9.59 13.17
C GLY A 178 -26.73 -8.74 13.33
N SER A 179 -25.55 -9.27 12.99
CA SER A 179 -24.27 -8.57 13.09
C SER A 179 -23.29 -8.99 12.00
N GLY A 180 -22.44 -8.08 11.55
CA GLY A 180 -21.41 -8.37 10.55
C GLY A 180 -20.95 -7.16 9.74
N ALA A 181 -20.07 -7.40 8.78
CA ALA A 181 -19.56 -6.36 7.88
C ALA A 181 -19.33 -6.90 6.46
N ILE A 182 -19.60 -6.05 5.48
CA ILE A 182 -19.20 -6.24 4.08
C ILE A 182 -18.19 -5.15 3.76
N VAL A 183 -16.96 -5.53 3.45
CA VAL A 183 -15.89 -4.60 3.10
C VAL A 183 -15.66 -4.68 1.59
N LEU A 184 -15.93 -3.57 0.91
CA LEU A 184 -15.71 -3.43 -0.52
C LEU A 184 -14.35 -2.77 -0.76
N ILE A 185 -13.42 -3.54 -1.28
CA ILE A 185 -12.10 -3.07 -1.65
C ILE A 185 -12.20 -2.54 -3.09
N ASN A 186 -12.13 -1.23 -3.21
CA ASN A 186 -11.93 -0.59 -4.49
C ASN A 186 -10.42 -0.63 -4.76
N SER A 187 -9.98 -1.48 -5.65
CA SER A 187 -8.65 -1.37 -6.23
C SER A 187 -8.84 -0.67 -7.54
N ASP A 188 -8.04 0.35 -7.82
CA ASP A 188 -8.06 1.03 -9.09
C ASP A 188 -8.37 0.04 -10.20
N MET A 189 -9.31 0.44 -11.06
CA MET A 189 -9.66 -0.30 -12.27
C MET A 189 -8.45 -0.26 -13.21
N SER A 190 -7.38 -0.79 -12.71
CA SER A 190 -6.09 -0.98 -13.31
C SER A 190 -6.21 -1.88 -14.53
N PRO A 191 -5.35 -1.81 -15.50
CA PRO A 191 -5.42 -2.17 -16.93
C PRO A 191 -5.94 -3.55 -17.28
N ASN A 192 -6.40 -4.34 -16.32
CA ASN A 192 -7.00 -5.65 -16.57
C ASN A 192 -8.39 -5.59 -17.22
N ILE A 193 -9.14 -4.49 -17.07
CA ILE A 193 -10.40 -4.33 -17.81
C ILE A 193 -10.09 -4.23 -19.31
N LEU A 194 -9.11 -3.41 -19.69
CA LEU A 194 -8.72 -3.28 -21.10
C LEU A 194 -8.18 -4.59 -21.71
N LYS A 195 -7.55 -5.46 -20.91
CA LYS A 195 -7.11 -6.80 -21.38
C LYS A 195 -8.27 -7.77 -21.57
N THR A 196 -9.40 -7.58 -20.91
CA THR A 196 -10.59 -8.44 -21.06
C THR A 196 -11.38 -8.09 -22.33
N PHE A 197 -11.28 -6.85 -22.82
CA PHE A 197 -11.95 -6.41 -24.05
C PHE A 197 -11.12 -6.71 -25.33
N ASN A 198 -9.87 -7.14 -25.22
CA ASN A 198 -8.99 -7.45 -26.33
C ASN A 198 -8.80 -8.97 -26.58
N LYS A 199 -9.76 -9.80 -26.17
CA LYS A 199 -9.83 -11.24 -26.51
C LYS A 199 -11.00 -11.54 -27.39
#